data_8f7f17b42aa552f3a984f54224204eaa
#
_entry.id   8f7f17b42aa552f3a984f54224204eaa
#
_cell.length_a   1.000
_cell.length_b   1.000
_cell.length_c   1.000
_cell.angle_alpha   90.00
_cell.angle_beta   90.00
_cell.angle_gamma   90.00
#
_symmetry.space_group_name_H-M   'P 1'
#
loop_
_entity.id
_entity.type
_entity.pdbx_description
1 polymer ?
#
loop_
_entity_poly.entity_id
_entity_poly.type
_entity_poly.pdbx_seq_one_letter_code
_entity_poly.pdbx_strand_id
1 'polypeptide(L)'
;MEVSVLNINGQETGRKVSLNKSIFGIEPNDHVLYLDVKQYLANLRQGTAKAKERSEVSGSTRKLGRQKGGGGARRGDINSPVLVGGGRVFGPKPRDYRFKLNKKVKVLARKSALAYKAQENAVIVVEDFNFEAPKTKDFVNITKNLKVEGKKTLLVLPEVDKNVYLSARNLQRAEVMTANTINAYKVLNADVLVVTEKSLQTIDQILTK
;
A
#
# COMPACT_ATOMS: atom_id res chain seq x y z
N MET A 1 1.02 26.90 -7.03
CA MET A 1 1.84 26.15 -8.00
C MET A 1 0.94 25.85 -9.17
N GLU A 2 1.32 26.25 -10.39
CA GLU A 2 0.53 26.01 -11.60
C GLU A 2 1.16 24.86 -12.38
N VAL A 3 0.32 23.96 -12.89
CA VAL A 3 0.74 22.80 -13.69
C VAL A 3 -0.02 22.83 -15.01
N SER A 4 0.68 22.62 -16.12
CA SER A 4 0.06 22.49 -17.46
C SER A 4 -0.77 21.22 -17.55
N VAL A 5 -1.94 21.29 -18.16
CA VAL A 5 -2.78 20.12 -18.44
C VAL A 5 -2.34 19.49 -19.75
N LEU A 6 -2.08 18.19 -19.72
CA LEU A 6 -1.70 17.41 -20.88
C LEU A 6 -2.90 16.62 -21.43
N ASN A 7 -2.89 16.36 -22.72
CA ASN A 7 -3.82 15.40 -23.31
C ASN A 7 -3.23 13.96 -23.27
N ILE A 8 -3.98 12.96 -23.68
CA ILE A 8 -3.57 11.54 -23.73
C ILE A 8 -2.32 11.35 -24.62
N ASN A 9 -2.08 12.23 -25.57
CA ASN A 9 -0.93 12.20 -26.48
C ASN A 9 0.32 12.87 -25.88
N GLY A 10 0.24 13.39 -24.66
CA GLY A 10 1.35 14.08 -23.99
C GLY A 10 1.62 15.51 -24.47
N GLN A 11 0.67 16.10 -25.19
CA GLN A 11 0.75 17.49 -25.67
C GLN A 11 0.08 18.43 -24.67
N GLU A 12 0.61 19.63 -24.51
CA GLU A 12 -0.02 20.65 -23.66
C GLU A 12 -1.30 21.19 -24.32
N THR A 13 -2.37 21.23 -23.54
CA THR A 13 -3.69 21.74 -23.99
C THR A 13 -3.80 23.27 -23.93
N GLY A 14 -2.74 23.95 -23.46
CA GLY A 14 -2.75 25.40 -23.19
C GLY A 14 -3.50 25.80 -21.93
N ARG A 15 -4.16 24.85 -21.26
CA ARG A 15 -4.83 25.06 -19.96
C ARG A 15 -3.85 24.85 -18.83
N LYS A 16 -3.96 25.67 -17.78
CA LYS A 16 -3.20 25.50 -16.53
C LYS A 16 -4.15 25.34 -15.37
N VAL A 17 -3.84 24.43 -14.48
CA VAL A 17 -4.58 24.22 -13.25
C VAL A 17 -3.71 24.62 -12.07
N SER A 18 -4.27 25.40 -11.14
CA SER A 18 -3.61 25.81 -9.92
C SER A 18 -3.79 24.73 -8.85
N LEU A 19 -2.70 24.14 -8.37
CA LEU A 19 -2.73 23.22 -7.22
C LEU A 19 -3.04 23.99 -5.94
N ASN A 20 -3.95 23.46 -5.13
CA ASN A 20 -4.39 24.08 -3.88
C ASN A 20 -3.22 24.13 -2.87
N LYS A 21 -2.85 25.36 -2.45
CA LYS A 21 -1.74 25.59 -1.50
C LYS A 21 -1.98 24.93 -0.14
N SER A 22 -3.24 24.75 0.30
CA SER A 22 -3.57 24.13 1.58
C SER A 22 -3.36 22.60 1.57
N ILE A 23 -3.10 22.00 0.41
CA ILE A 23 -2.88 20.56 0.22
C ILE A 23 -1.46 20.30 -0.28
N PHE A 24 -1.07 20.93 -1.38
CA PHE A 24 0.21 20.69 -2.06
C PHE A 24 1.34 21.63 -1.60
N GLY A 25 1.01 22.73 -0.91
CA GLY A 25 1.98 23.75 -0.46
C GLY A 25 2.29 23.69 1.03
N ILE A 26 1.86 22.67 1.74
CA ILE A 26 2.17 22.49 3.17
C ILE A 26 3.60 21.99 3.35
N GLU A 27 4.19 22.26 4.51
CA GLU A 27 5.42 21.61 4.94
C GLU A 27 5.14 20.15 5.29
N PRO A 28 5.80 19.17 4.61
CA PRO A 28 5.57 17.76 4.86
C PRO A 28 5.98 17.34 6.27
N ASN A 29 5.19 16.47 6.92
CA ASN A 29 5.48 15.93 8.24
C ASN A 29 5.86 14.44 8.15
N ASP A 30 7.15 14.12 8.26
CA ASP A 30 7.69 12.77 8.12
C ASP A 30 7.20 11.80 9.18
N HIS A 31 7.04 12.28 10.43
CA HIS A 31 6.56 11.42 11.50
C HIS A 31 5.13 10.94 11.25
N VAL A 32 4.26 11.83 10.77
CA VAL A 32 2.88 11.49 10.45
C VAL A 32 2.80 10.54 9.25
N LEU A 33 3.65 10.75 8.25
CA LEU A 33 3.79 9.83 7.11
C LEU A 33 4.23 8.44 7.56
N TYR A 34 5.25 8.37 8.41
CA TYR A 34 5.72 7.10 8.98
C TYR A 34 4.58 6.35 9.71
N LEU A 35 3.80 7.05 10.54
CA LEU A 35 2.71 6.43 11.29
C LEU A 35 1.62 5.88 10.35
N ASP A 36 1.22 6.63 9.30
CA ASP A 36 0.19 6.19 8.35
C ASP A 36 0.65 4.99 7.51
N VAL A 37 1.88 5.03 7.01
CA VAL A 37 2.49 3.90 6.28
C VAL A 37 2.60 2.67 7.17
N LYS A 38 3.07 2.83 8.42
CA LYS A 38 3.15 1.74 9.40
C LYS A 38 1.77 1.13 9.68
N GLN A 39 0.75 1.96 9.86
CA GLN A 39 -0.62 1.49 10.04
C GLN A 39 -1.10 0.71 8.81
N TYR A 40 -0.92 1.26 7.61
CA TYR A 40 -1.34 0.64 6.36
C TYR A 40 -0.73 -0.76 6.21
N LEU A 41 0.59 -0.88 6.38
CA LEU A 41 1.29 -2.16 6.28
C LEU A 41 0.90 -3.14 7.38
N ALA A 42 0.71 -2.67 8.62
CA ALA A 42 0.26 -3.52 9.73
C ALA A 42 -1.15 -4.07 9.48
N ASN A 43 -2.05 -3.26 8.91
CA ASN A 43 -3.42 -3.67 8.62
C ASN A 43 -3.53 -4.68 7.46
N LEU A 44 -2.51 -4.81 6.61
CA LEU A 44 -2.42 -5.84 5.58
C LEU A 44 -2.04 -7.21 6.13
N ARG A 45 -1.45 -7.28 7.35
CA ARG A 45 -1.00 -8.53 7.94
C ARG A 45 -2.17 -9.32 8.49
N GLN A 46 -2.28 -10.59 8.11
CA GLN A 46 -3.32 -11.50 8.63
C GLN A 46 -3.00 -12.04 10.02
N GLY A 47 -1.72 -12.20 10.36
CA GLY A 47 -1.26 -12.64 11.67
C GLY A 47 -1.57 -14.08 12.02
N THR A 48 -1.70 -14.99 11.05
CA THR A 48 -2.10 -16.38 11.23
C THR A 48 -0.95 -17.33 11.59
N ALA A 49 0.29 -16.82 11.68
CA ALA A 49 1.45 -17.66 12.00
C ALA A 49 1.31 -18.29 13.39
N LYS A 50 1.43 -19.63 13.44
CA LYS A 50 1.31 -20.43 14.66
C LYS A 50 2.34 -21.55 14.66
N ALA A 51 2.99 -21.78 15.79
CA ALA A 51 3.76 -22.99 16.05
C ALA A 51 2.97 -23.91 16.99
N LYS A 52 3.05 -25.22 16.78
CA LYS A 52 2.40 -26.20 17.65
C LYS A 52 3.11 -26.28 19.00
N GLU A 53 2.36 -26.13 20.09
CA GLU A 53 2.83 -26.36 21.46
C GLU A 53 2.84 -27.86 21.78
N ARG A 54 3.45 -28.25 22.89
CA ARG A 54 3.56 -29.68 23.26
C ARG A 54 2.21 -30.39 23.40
N SER A 55 1.16 -29.66 23.79
CA SER A 55 -0.20 -30.19 23.88
C SER A 55 -0.90 -30.40 22.52
N GLU A 56 -0.38 -29.77 21.47
CA GLU A 56 -0.96 -29.79 20.12
C GLU A 56 -0.23 -30.75 19.16
N VAL A 57 0.99 -31.16 19.54
CA VAL A 57 1.77 -32.13 18.77
C VAL A 57 1.20 -33.52 19.02
N SER A 58 0.96 -34.27 17.94
CA SER A 58 0.55 -35.67 18.04
C SER A 58 1.68 -36.52 18.63
N GLY A 59 1.37 -37.34 19.61
CA GLY A 59 2.32 -38.21 20.27
C GLY A 59 1.81 -38.71 21.61
N SER A 60 2.44 -39.76 22.14
CA SER A 60 2.07 -40.31 23.44
C SER A 60 2.55 -39.40 24.60
N THR A 61 1.68 -39.18 25.55
CA THR A 61 2.04 -38.49 26.81
C THR A 61 2.70 -39.42 27.83
N ARG A 62 2.85 -40.72 27.49
CA ARG A 62 3.54 -41.69 28.37
C ARG A 62 5.00 -41.33 28.57
N LYS A 63 5.48 -41.51 29.78
CA LYS A 63 6.89 -41.35 30.13
C LYS A 63 7.77 -42.33 29.30
N LEU A 64 8.81 -41.79 28.63
CA LEU A 64 9.63 -42.56 27.68
C LEU A 64 10.55 -43.56 28.34
N GLY A 65 10.91 -43.41 29.63
CA GLY A 65 11.82 -44.29 30.33
C GLY A 65 11.59 -44.31 31.83
N ARG A 66 12.21 -45.31 32.49
CA ARG A 66 12.18 -45.40 33.95
C ARG A 66 12.87 -44.20 34.60
N GLN A 67 12.43 -43.83 35.83
CA GLN A 67 12.94 -42.68 36.56
C GLN A 67 14.41 -42.82 36.94
N LYS A 68 14.85 -44.05 37.31
CA LYS A 68 16.19 -44.40 37.73
C LYS A 68 16.63 -45.75 37.14
N GLY A 69 17.93 -46.04 37.16
CA GLY A 69 18.47 -47.32 36.75
C GLY A 69 18.75 -47.49 35.23
N GLY A 70 18.58 -46.45 34.43
CA GLY A 70 18.80 -46.51 33.00
C GLY A 70 20.09 -45.87 32.49
N GLY A 71 20.93 -45.30 33.35
CA GLY A 71 22.19 -44.64 32.98
C GLY A 71 22.08 -43.36 32.12
N GLY A 72 20.89 -43.04 31.63
CA GLY A 72 20.63 -41.89 30.76
C GLY A 72 19.86 -40.76 31.44
N ALA A 73 19.67 -39.65 30.71
CA ALA A 73 18.88 -38.51 31.16
C ALA A 73 17.42 -38.87 31.45
N ARG A 74 16.83 -38.30 32.49
CA ARG A 74 15.40 -38.45 32.80
C ARG A 74 14.57 -37.77 31.74
N ARG A 75 13.67 -38.51 31.09
CA ARG A 75 12.80 -38.01 30.02
C ARG A 75 11.34 -38.13 30.44
N GLY A 76 10.55 -37.12 30.06
CA GLY A 76 9.09 -37.17 30.17
C GLY A 76 8.46 -37.82 28.93
N ASP A 77 7.47 -37.15 28.35
CA ASP A 77 6.80 -37.56 27.14
C ASP A 77 7.60 -37.22 25.86
N ILE A 78 7.21 -37.81 24.73
CA ILE A 78 7.84 -37.58 23.44
C ILE A 78 7.58 -36.18 22.89
N ASN A 79 6.50 -35.53 23.32
CA ASN A 79 6.11 -34.20 22.88
C ASN A 79 6.88 -33.06 23.53
N SER A 80 7.80 -33.41 24.46
CA SER A 80 8.62 -32.40 25.16
C SER A 80 9.44 -31.57 24.19
N PRO A 81 9.50 -30.23 24.35
CA PRO A 81 10.26 -29.34 23.48
C PRO A 81 11.78 -29.57 23.50
N VAL A 82 12.30 -30.32 24.48
CA VAL A 82 13.70 -30.69 24.56
C VAL A 82 14.07 -31.82 23.59
N LEU A 83 13.06 -32.54 23.07
CA LEU A 83 13.26 -33.66 22.17
C LEU A 83 13.08 -33.20 20.70
N VAL A 84 13.81 -33.85 19.83
CA VAL A 84 13.62 -33.64 18.34
C VAL A 84 12.21 -34.08 17.97
N GLY A 85 11.49 -33.21 17.27
CA GLY A 85 10.08 -33.44 16.93
C GLY A 85 9.08 -33.06 18.03
N GLY A 86 9.53 -32.58 19.19
CA GLY A 86 8.67 -32.04 20.25
C GLY A 86 8.03 -30.70 19.89
N GLY A 87 7.11 -30.24 20.74
CA GLY A 87 6.43 -28.95 20.59
C GLY A 87 7.34 -27.74 20.72
N ARG A 88 6.96 -26.63 20.13
CA ARG A 88 7.71 -25.38 20.23
C ARG A 88 7.36 -24.60 21.49
N VAL A 89 8.38 -24.16 22.27
CA VAL A 89 8.22 -23.25 23.40
C VAL A 89 8.31 -21.82 22.90
N PHE A 90 7.41 -20.93 23.36
CA PHE A 90 7.36 -19.52 22.97
C PHE A 90 7.34 -19.27 21.46
N GLY A 91 6.75 -20.19 20.70
CA GLY A 91 6.55 -20.01 19.26
C GLY A 91 5.52 -18.91 18.96
N PRO A 92 5.42 -18.47 17.71
CA PRO A 92 4.42 -17.50 17.31
C PRO A 92 3.01 -18.03 17.57
N LYS A 93 2.13 -17.14 18.06
CA LYS A 93 0.69 -17.38 18.21
C LYS A 93 -0.06 -16.41 17.30
N PRO A 94 -1.21 -16.81 16.73
CA PRO A 94 -2.04 -15.92 15.95
C PRO A 94 -2.35 -14.67 16.75
N ARG A 95 -2.13 -13.49 16.13
CA ARG A 95 -2.42 -12.21 16.77
C ARG A 95 -2.83 -11.17 15.75
N ASP A 96 -3.62 -10.20 16.17
CA ASP A 96 -3.95 -9.03 15.38
C ASP A 96 -2.80 -8.00 15.47
N TYR A 97 -2.40 -7.49 14.30
CA TYR A 97 -1.39 -6.43 14.17
C TYR A 97 -2.02 -5.05 13.93
N ARG A 98 -3.34 -4.99 13.77
CA ARG A 98 -4.05 -3.78 13.40
C ARG A 98 -4.05 -2.75 14.52
N PHE A 99 -3.90 -1.49 14.14
CA PHE A 99 -4.09 -0.36 15.03
C PHE A 99 -4.75 0.80 14.28
N LYS A 100 -5.35 1.73 15.01
CA LYS A 100 -6.07 2.87 14.46
C LYS A 100 -5.27 4.16 14.64
N LEU A 101 -5.36 5.06 13.64
CA LEU A 101 -4.92 6.44 13.72
C LEU A 101 -6.12 7.38 13.65
N ASN A 102 -5.98 8.55 14.27
CA ASN A 102 -6.99 9.60 14.23
C ASN A 102 -7.22 10.08 12.79
N LYS A 103 -8.46 10.43 12.45
CA LYS A 103 -8.83 10.90 11.10
C LYS A 103 -8.00 12.11 10.66
N LYS A 104 -7.81 13.11 11.54
CA LYS A 104 -7.01 14.33 11.26
C LYS A 104 -5.55 13.98 10.92
N VAL A 105 -4.95 13.00 11.62
CA VAL A 105 -3.57 12.53 11.35
C VAL A 105 -3.46 11.91 9.96
N LYS A 106 -4.44 11.09 9.57
CA LYS A 106 -4.48 10.50 8.22
C LYS A 106 -4.65 11.55 7.11
N VAL A 107 -5.46 12.57 7.34
CA VAL A 107 -5.61 13.70 6.40
C VAL A 107 -4.28 14.43 6.25
N LEU A 108 -3.60 14.74 7.36
CA LEU A 108 -2.29 15.39 7.35
C LEU A 108 -1.24 14.54 6.62
N ALA A 109 -1.23 13.20 6.84
CA ALA A 109 -0.35 12.28 6.12
C ALA A 109 -0.56 12.34 4.60
N ARG A 110 -1.82 12.31 4.14
CA ARG A 110 -2.14 12.40 2.71
C ARG A 110 -1.69 13.74 2.11
N LYS A 111 -1.95 14.85 2.80
CA LYS A 111 -1.48 16.18 2.39
C LYS A 111 0.03 16.22 2.30
N SER A 112 0.75 15.72 3.31
CA SER A 112 2.21 15.66 3.33
C SER A 112 2.78 14.83 2.16
N ALA A 113 2.16 13.67 1.84
CA ALA A 113 2.57 12.85 0.69
C ALA A 113 2.38 13.57 -0.65
N LEU A 114 1.26 14.27 -0.83
CA LEU A 114 0.99 15.07 -2.02
C LEU A 114 1.92 16.28 -2.13
N ALA A 115 2.24 16.93 -1.01
CA ALA A 115 3.18 18.04 -0.98
C ALA A 115 4.59 17.60 -1.39
N TYR A 116 5.07 16.43 -0.96
CA TYR A 116 6.34 15.86 -1.45
C TYR A 116 6.34 15.68 -2.96
N LYS A 117 5.28 15.08 -3.52
CA LYS A 117 5.18 14.88 -4.98
C LYS A 117 5.14 16.20 -5.74
N ALA A 118 4.54 17.23 -5.18
CA ALA A 118 4.54 18.56 -5.78
C ALA A 118 5.94 19.22 -5.72
N GLN A 119 6.68 19.10 -4.60
CA GLN A 119 8.05 19.61 -4.47
C GLN A 119 9.03 18.90 -5.44
N GLU A 120 8.85 17.60 -5.65
CA GLU A 120 9.63 16.80 -6.60
C GLU A 120 9.27 17.06 -8.07
N ASN A 121 8.25 17.91 -8.36
CA ASN A 121 7.67 18.09 -9.69
C ASN A 121 7.21 16.75 -10.33
N ALA A 122 6.78 15.81 -9.53
CA ALA A 122 6.37 14.48 -9.93
C ALA A 122 4.84 14.36 -10.12
N VAL A 123 4.12 15.48 -10.20
CA VAL A 123 2.67 15.54 -10.45
C VAL A 123 2.44 15.95 -11.90
N ILE A 124 1.72 15.09 -12.63
CA ILE A 124 1.27 15.35 -14.01
C ILE A 124 -0.25 15.44 -14.01
N VAL A 125 -0.80 16.48 -14.61
CA VAL A 125 -2.24 16.66 -14.75
C VAL A 125 -2.63 16.32 -16.19
N VAL A 126 -3.65 15.46 -16.33
CA VAL A 126 -4.16 15.00 -17.65
C VAL A 126 -5.64 15.31 -17.76
N GLU A 127 -6.11 15.57 -18.97
CA GLU A 127 -7.54 15.66 -19.26
C GLU A 127 -8.27 14.37 -18.84
N ASP A 128 -9.57 14.50 -18.55
CA ASP A 128 -10.40 13.33 -18.29
C ASP A 128 -10.54 12.50 -19.57
N PHE A 129 -10.35 11.20 -19.44
CA PHE A 129 -10.47 10.25 -20.55
C PHE A 129 -11.18 8.98 -20.12
N ASN A 130 -11.79 8.29 -21.06
CA ASN A 130 -12.42 6.99 -20.85
C ASN A 130 -11.99 6.02 -21.95
N PHE A 131 -11.95 4.74 -21.63
CA PHE A 131 -11.69 3.68 -22.59
C PHE A 131 -12.99 2.98 -22.97
N GLU A 132 -13.25 2.84 -24.26
CA GLU A 132 -14.40 2.07 -24.77
C GLU A 132 -14.26 0.57 -24.46
N ALA A 133 -13.03 0.04 -24.56
CA ALA A 133 -12.70 -1.35 -24.28
C ALA A 133 -11.41 -1.47 -23.46
N PRO A 134 -11.27 -2.49 -22.59
CA PRO A 134 -10.06 -2.69 -21.81
C PRO A 134 -8.91 -3.20 -22.70
N LYS A 135 -7.92 -2.37 -22.97
CA LYS A 135 -6.71 -2.69 -23.75
C LYS A 135 -5.46 -2.21 -23.07
N THR A 136 -4.54 -3.13 -22.76
CA THR A 136 -3.25 -2.79 -22.13
C THR A 136 -2.34 -1.98 -23.04
N LYS A 137 -2.42 -2.20 -24.37
CA LYS A 137 -1.63 -1.44 -25.36
C LYS A 137 -1.94 0.05 -25.31
N ASP A 138 -3.20 0.42 -25.17
CA ASP A 138 -3.62 1.84 -25.14
C ASP A 138 -3.07 2.52 -23.87
N PHE A 139 -3.11 1.83 -22.74
CA PHE A 139 -2.52 2.34 -21.49
C PHE A 139 -0.99 2.49 -21.60
N VAL A 140 -0.30 1.53 -22.22
CA VAL A 140 1.15 1.64 -22.48
C VAL A 140 1.47 2.81 -23.39
N ASN A 141 0.67 3.06 -24.42
CA ASN A 141 0.84 4.24 -25.30
C ASN A 141 0.72 5.55 -24.52
N ILE A 142 -0.25 5.65 -23.60
CA ILE A 142 -0.40 6.83 -22.73
C ILE A 142 0.84 7.02 -21.86
N THR A 143 1.36 5.97 -21.21
CA THR A 143 2.56 6.08 -20.37
C THR A 143 3.81 6.49 -21.17
N LYS A 144 3.92 6.05 -22.42
CA LYS A 144 4.99 6.48 -23.34
C LYS A 144 4.83 7.96 -23.74
N ASN A 145 3.63 8.37 -24.12
CA ASN A 145 3.35 9.74 -24.52
C ASN A 145 3.61 10.73 -23.38
N LEU A 146 3.27 10.35 -22.14
CA LEU A 146 3.54 11.16 -20.95
C LEU A 146 5.00 11.08 -20.48
N LYS A 147 5.88 10.33 -21.16
CA LYS A 147 7.31 10.13 -20.82
C LYS A 147 7.53 9.57 -19.41
N VAL A 148 6.62 8.72 -18.96
CA VAL A 148 6.70 8.06 -17.64
C VAL A 148 6.98 6.55 -17.75
N GLU A 149 7.37 6.08 -18.93
CA GLU A 149 7.74 4.69 -19.15
C GLU A 149 8.90 4.27 -18.22
N GLY A 150 8.76 3.10 -17.61
CA GLY A 150 9.75 2.57 -16.67
C GLY A 150 9.67 3.10 -15.25
N LYS A 151 8.91 4.17 -14.97
CA LYS A 151 8.65 4.69 -13.62
C LYS A 151 7.40 4.04 -13.01
N LYS A 152 7.33 3.97 -11.69
CA LYS A 152 6.10 3.59 -11.00
C LYS A 152 5.09 4.73 -11.10
N THR A 153 4.01 4.51 -11.84
CA THR A 153 2.97 5.51 -12.07
C THR A 153 1.72 5.20 -11.25
N LEU A 154 1.19 6.20 -10.57
CA LEU A 154 -0.12 6.13 -9.93
C LEU A 154 -1.09 7.04 -10.68
N LEU A 155 -2.06 6.45 -11.38
CA LEU A 155 -3.14 7.18 -12.03
C LEU A 155 -4.31 7.36 -11.06
N VAL A 156 -4.72 8.59 -10.86
CA VAL A 156 -5.87 8.94 -9.99
C VAL A 156 -7.03 9.40 -10.86
N LEU A 157 -8.14 8.66 -10.77
CA LEU A 157 -9.39 8.94 -11.47
C LEU A 157 -10.43 9.53 -10.51
N PRO A 158 -11.40 10.33 -11.00
CA PRO A 158 -12.48 10.87 -10.17
C PRO A 158 -13.38 9.76 -9.64
N GLU A 159 -13.75 8.81 -10.51
CA GLU A 159 -14.62 7.67 -10.26
C GLU A 159 -13.99 6.38 -10.76
N VAL A 160 -14.65 5.25 -10.45
CA VAL A 160 -14.17 3.93 -10.88
C VAL A 160 -14.44 3.72 -12.36
N ASP A 161 -13.40 3.75 -13.20
CA ASP A 161 -13.46 3.26 -14.57
C ASP A 161 -12.89 1.84 -14.66
N LYS A 162 -13.80 0.89 -14.90
CA LYS A 162 -13.47 -0.54 -15.00
C LYS A 162 -12.52 -0.82 -16.17
N ASN A 163 -12.71 -0.15 -17.31
CA ASN A 163 -11.91 -0.39 -18.50
C ASN A 163 -10.48 0.11 -18.33
N VAL A 164 -10.29 1.30 -17.75
CA VAL A 164 -8.96 1.85 -17.43
C VAL A 164 -8.26 0.97 -16.37
N TYR A 165 -8.98 0.55 -15.33
CA TYR A 165 -8.41 -0.32 -14.29
C TYR A 165 -7.93 -1.67 -14.86
N LEU A 166 -8.75 -2.33 -15.69
CA LEU A 166 -8.38 -3.61 -16.31
C LEU A 166 -7.21 -3.45 -17.29
N SER A 167 -7.12 -2.33 -17.99
CA SER A 167 -6.03 -2.01 -18.90
C SER A 167 -4.68 -1.83 -18.20
N ALA A 168 -4.69 -1.25 -17.00
CA ALA A 168 -3.48 -0.99 -16.22
C ALA A 168 -3.06 -2.18 -15.34
N ARG A 169 -4.01 -3.00 -14.86
CA ARG A 169 -3.78 -4.03 -13.82
C ARG A 169 -2.66 -5.01 -14.12
N ASN A 170 -2.45 -5.38 -15.39
CA ASN A 170 -1.39 -6.32 -15.79
C ASN A 170 0.01 -5.69 -15.81
N LEU A 171 0.13 -4.38 -15.72
CA LEU A 171 1.40 -3.67 -15.78
C LEU A 171 2.02 -3.58 -14.37
N GLN A 172 3.24 -4.06 -14.19
CA GLN A 172 3.90 -4.13 -12.87
C GLN A 172 4.15 -2.77 -12.21
N ARG A 173 4.31 -1.71 -13.02
CA ARG A 173 4.67 -0.36 -12.56
C ARG A 173 3.55 0.66 -12.74
N ALA A 174 2.34 0.22 -13.04
CA ALA A 174 1.17 1.06 -13.19
C ALA A 174 0.13 0.67 -12.15
N GLU A 175 -0.37 1.66 -11.43
CA GLU A 175 -1.46 1.49 -10.48
C GLU A 175 -2.53 2.54 -10.75
N VAL A 176 -3.79 2.14 -10.66
CA VAL A 176 -4.95 3.03 -10.84
C VAL A 176 -5.76 3.03 -9.56
N MET A 177 -6.12 4.21 -9.09
CA MET A 177 -7.03 4.35 -7.96
C MET A 177 -7.95 5.55 -8.12
N THR A 178 -9.00 5.60 -7.32
CA THR A 178 -9.91 6.75 -7.29
C THR A 178 -9.45 7.81 -6.31
N ALA A 179 -9.82 9.05 -6.56
CA ALA A 179 -9.53 10.17 -5.66
C ALA A 179 -10.04 9.94 -4.22
N ASN A 180 -11.19 9.24 -4.08
CA ASN A 180 -11.77 8.90 -2.77
C ASN A 180 -10.92 7.88 -1.96
N THR A 181 -10.18 7.01 -2.65
CA THR A 181 -9.40 5.94 -2.01
C THR A 181 -7.92 6.27 -1.86
N ILE A 182 -7.49 7.47 -2.26
CA ILE A 182 -6.10 7.89 -2.19
C ILE A 182 -5.54 7.75 -0.77
N ASN A 183 -4.35 7.14 -0.64
CA ASN A 183 -3.65 6.97 0.62
C ASN A 183 -2.18 7.35 0.50
N ALA A 184 -1.56 7.74 1.62
CA ALA A 184 -0.18 8.20 1.63
C ALA A 184 0.82 7.13 1.16
N TYR A 185 0.59 5.84 1.49
CA TYR A 185 1.46 4.75 1.07
C TYR A 185 1.57 4.64 -0.45
N LYS A 186 0.44 4.65 -1.18
CA LYS A 186 0.42 4.53 -2.65
C LYS A 186 1.03 5.75 -3.33
N VAL A 187 0.75 6.95 -2.82
CA VAL A 187 1.34 8.20 -3.32
C VAL A 187 2.86 8.19 -3.17
N LEU A 188 3.38 7.79 -1.99
CA LEU A 188 4.82 7.71 -1.75
C LEU A 188 5.51 6.59 -2.56
N ASN A 189 4.82 5.45 -2.75
CA ASN A 189 5.38 4.32 -3.51
C ASN A 189 5.48 4.59 -5.01
N ALA A 190 4.69 5.51 -5.54
CA ALA A 190 4.74 5.92 -6.93
C ALA A 190 5.89 6.92 -7.16
N ASP A 191 6.59 6.80 -8.29
CA ASP A 191 7.57 7.79 -8.73
C ASP A 191 6.86 9.01 -9.32
N VAL A 192 5.79 8.79 -10.08
CA VAL A 192 5.00 9.85 -10.74
C VAL A 192 3.52 9.67 -10.40
N LEU A 193 2.90 10.78 -10.03
CA LEU A 193 1.48 10.89 -9.78
C LEU A 193 0.79 11.51 -11.00
N VAL A 194 -0.04 10.75 -11.69
CA VAL A 194 -0.85 11.22 -12.83
C VAL A 194 -2.27 11.43 -12.33
N VAL A 195 -2.79 12.64 -12.44
CA VAL A 195 -4.10 13.03 -11.89
C VAL A 195 -4.95 13.63 -12.99
N THR A 196 -6.20 13.18 -13.11
CA THR A 196 -7.14 13.82 -14.04
C THR A 196 -7.69 15.13 -13.45
N GLU A 197 -8.15 16.06 -14.30
CA GLU A 197 -8.64 17.37 -13.86
C GLU A 197 -9.77 17.26 -12.82
N LYS A 198 -10.77 16.40 -13.07
CA LYS A 198 -11.87 16.18 -12.11
C LYS A 198 -11.40 15.53 -10.80
N SER A 199 -10.36 14.69 -10.85
CA SER A 199 -9.81 14.10 -9.65
C SER A 199 -9.19 15.11 -8.71
N LEU A 200 -8.56 16.18 -9.23
CA LEU A 200 -8.02 17.26 -8.40
C LEU A 200 -9.14 17.95 -7.62
N GLN A 201 -10.26 18.25 -8.27
CA GLN A 201 -11.41 18.85 -7.59
C GLN A 201 -11.95 17.96 -6.47
N THR A 202 -12.01 16.64 -6.72
CA THR A 202 -12.44 15.65 -5.71
C THR A 202 -11.45 15.58 -4.54
N ILE A 203 -10.14 15.58 -4.81
CA ILE A 203 -9.09 15.58 -3.79
C ILE A 203 -9.22 16.84 -2.92
N ASP A 204 -9.43 18.00 -3.53
CA ASP A 204 -9.63 19.27 -2.82
C ASP A 204 -10.82 19.21 -1.88
N GLN A 205 -11.97 18.70 -2.34
CA GLN A 205 -13.17 18.54 -1.53
C GLN A 205 -12.98 17.60 -0.32
N ILE A 206 -12.20 16.51 -0.50
CA ILE A 206 -11.99 15.51 0.54
C ILE A 206 -10.98 15.99 1.59
N LEU A 207 -9.92 16.67 1.17
CA LEU A 207 -8.83 17.04 2.05
C LEU A 207 -8.98 18.45 2.66
N THR A 208 -9.86 19.30 2.15
CA THR A 208 -10.12 20.63 2.73
C THR A 208 -11.14 20.57 3.87
N LYS A 209 -12.00 19.53 3.92
CA LYS A 209 -12.90 19.26 5.06
C LYS A 209 -12.10 18.80 6.27
#